data_0ec19607ac3053abc44128ac0e756ae6
#
_entry.id   0ec19607ac3053abc44128ac0e756ae6
#
_cell.length_a   1.000
_cell.length_b   1.000
_cell.length_c   1.000
_cell.angle_alpha   90.00
_cell.angle_beta   90.00
_cell.angle_gamma   90.00
#
_symmetry.space_group_name_H-M   'P 1'
#
loop_
_entity.id
_entity.type
_entity.pdbx_description
1 polymer ?
#
loop_
_entity_poly.entity_id
_entity_poly.type
_entity_poly.pdbx_seq_one_letter_code
_entity_poly.pdbx_strand_id
1 'polypeptide(L)'
;RISQLFIVITLLVMYGCATTPQQVGHENAHYLAKDEASKYALYAMMASNAYLDPSRTYFPIEELGWVRVDLDGNSTTGNSYSPRTWIGSMFSNLQFDIWEHKDSNKTVISFKGTDEKIDWIVSNLWIGPSVPYKSAKKHVKEYKEKHPDRNVVVTGHSLGGGLALSSSLWLRIDAYAFNPSPRVFDGWKDHKEHAERKVIYQEKEVLSKVRSFWPKFKEVMNEENIYQTNFEYNGVSSHRADYLAEGLLRCSTNNNELKEFANKVTPIKVSCGLQ
;
A
#
# COMPACT_ATOMS: atom_id res chain seq x y z
N ARG A 1 0.39 44.57 -17.53
CA ARG A 1 1.64 43.79 -17.64
C ARG A 1 1.57 42.43 -16.92
N ILE A 2 0.78 42.26 -15.86
CA ILE A 2 0.60 41.00 -15.12
C ILE A 2 -0.27 40.01 -15.90
N SER A 3 -1.29 40.48 -16.64
CA SER A 3 -2.19 39.64 -17.45
C SER A 3 -1.49 38.95 -18.65
N GLN A 4 -0.48 39.59 -19.22
CA GLN A 4 0.28 39.00 -20.31
C GLN A 4 1.23 37.89 -19.87
N LEU A 5 1.71 37.94 -18.63
CA LEU A 5 2.56 36.90 -18.05
C LEU A 5 1.75 35.61 -17.80
N PHE A 6 0.49 35.73 -17.36
CA PHE A 6 -0.39 34.58 -17.18
C PHE A 6 -0.73 33.85 -18.49
N ILE A 7 -0.94 34.59 -19.57
CA ILE A 7 -1.24 34.01 -20.90
C ILE A 7 -0.04 33.25 -21.45
N VAL A 8 1.18 33.73 -21.25
CA VAL A 8 2.40 33.05 -21.70
C VAL A 8 2.65 31.75 -20.94
N ILE A 9 2.38 31.71 -19.62
CA ILE A 9 2.52 30.49 -18.80
C ILE A 9 1.45 29.46 -19.19
N THR A 10 0.23 29.88 -19.50
CA THR A 10 -0.85 28.98 -19.93
C THR A 10 -0.59 28.42 -21.34
N LEU A 11 0.00 29.19 -22.24
CA LEU A 11 0.38 28.72 -23.58
C LEU A 11 1.59 27.76 -23.57
N LEU A 12 2.55 27.93 -22.67
CA LEU A 12 3.67 27.00 -22.52
C LEU A 12 3.22 25.63 -21.97
N VAL A 13 2.17 25.57 -21.18
CA VAL A 13 1.59 24.29 -20.69
C VAL A 13 0.83 23.55 -21.80
N MET A 14 0.29 24.28 -22.82
CA MET A 14 -0.49 23.66 -23.90
C MET A 14 0.36 23.11 -25.05
N TYR A 15 1.60 23.52 -25.20
CA TYR A 15 2.50 23.05 -26.28
C TYR A 15 3.33 21.81 -25.92
N GLY A 16 3.21 21.29 -24.70
CA GLY A 16 3.95 20.13 -24.20
C GLY A 16 3.31 18.76 -24.42
N CYS A 17 2.17 18.64 -25.09
CA CYS A 17 1.43 17.38 -25.22
C CYS A 17 1.11 17.00 -26.66
N ALA A 18 2.13 16.73 -27.47
CA ALA A 18 1.98 16.03 -28.74
C ALA A 18 3.16 15.08 -28.99
N THR A 19 3.45 14.24 -28.00
CA THR A 19 4.17 12.99 -28.23
C THR A 19 3.25 11.86 -27.85
N THR A 20 3.07 10.89 -28.76
CA THR A 20 2.40 9.61 -28.53
C THR A 20 2.68 9.13 -27.11
N PRO A 21 1.68 8.61 -26.36
CA PRO A 21 1.91 8.07 -25.03
C PRO A 21 2.80 6.84 -25.18
N GLN A 22 4.10 7.04 -25.10
CA GLN A 22 5.04 5.98 -24.82
C GLN A 22 4.59 5.39 -23.47
N GLN A 23 4.40 4.09 -23.42
CA GLN A 23 4.09 3.34 -22.19
C GLN A 23 5.18 3.64 -21.17
N VAL A 24 4.93 4.61 -20.30
CA VAL A 24 5.82 4.91 -19.18
C VAL A 24 5.35 4.05 -18.01
N GLY A 25 5.54 2.74 -18.15
CA GLY A 25 5.73 1.86 -17.03
C GLY A 25 7.10 2.16 -16.40
N HIS A 26 7.38 1.71 -15.20
CA HIS A 26 8.76 1.55 -14.79
C HIS A 26 9.41 0.65 -15.84
N GLU A 27 10.35 1.20 -16.63
CA GLU A 27 10.94 0.48 -17.77
C GLU A 27 11.56 -0.86 -17.37
N ASN A 28 11.72 -1.12 -16.06
CA ASN A 28 12.36 -2.28 -15.47
C ASN A 28 11.54 -2.96 -14.35
N ALA A 29 10.25 -2.68 -14.20
CA ALA A 29 9.44 -3.44 -13.24
C ALA A 29 9.19 -4.86 -13.78
N HIS A 30 9.48 -5.86 -12.98
CA HIS A 30 9.27 -7.26 -13.34
C HIS A 30 7.81 -7.65 -13.14
N TYR A 31 7.26 -8.47 -14.06
CA TYR A 31 5.99 -9.12 -13.78
C TYR A 31 6.16 -10.11 -12.63
N LEU A 32 5.22 -10.05 -11.68
CA LEU A 32 5.19 -10.99 -10.57
C LEU A 32 4.93 -12.39 -11.10
N ALA A 33 5.82 -13.34 -10.81
CA ALA A 33 5.63 -14.72 -11.16
C ALA A 33 4.45 -15.33 -10.36
N LYS A 34 3.68 -16.20 -10.99
CA LYS A 34 2.49 -16.82 -10.39
C LYS A 34 2.80 -17.57 -9.08
N ASP A 35 3.91 -18.26 -9.03
CA ASP A 35 4.35 -19.00 -7.85
C ASP A 35 4.81 -18.10 -6.69
N GLU A 36 5.13 -16.84 -6.96
CA GLU A 36 5.49 -15.86 -5.94
C GLU A 36 4.28 -15.16 -5.30
N ALA A 37 3.11 -15.20 -5.93
CA ALA A 37 1.91 -14.49 -5.47
C ALA A 37 1.55 -14.84 -4.02
N SER A 38 1.75 -16.11 -3.61
CA SER A 38 1.50 -16.58 -2.25
C SER A 38 2.33 -15.88 -1.17
N LYS A 39 3.50 -15.37 -1.51
CA LYS A 39 4.37 -14.64 -0.55
C LYS A 39 3.73 -13.32 -0.13
N TYR A 40 2.93 -12.71 -1.01
CA TYR A 40 2.41 -11.35 -0.80
C TYR A 40 0.90 -11.30 -0.60
N ALA A 41 0.17 -12.38 -0.91
CA ALA A 41 -1.29 -12.41 -0.82
C ALA A 41 -1.82 -12.06 0.57
N LEU A 42 -1.21 -12.61 1.64
CA LEU A 42 -1.60 -12.33 3.01
C LEU A 42 -1.49 -10.83 3.35
N TYR A 43 -0.37 -10.21 3.01
CA TYR A 43 -0.14 -8.79 3.28
C TYR A 43 -1.07 -7.88 2.48
N ALA A 44 -1.42 -8.28 1.24
CA ALA A 44 -2.39 -7.56 0.44
C ALA A 44 -3.81 -7.64 1.02
N MET A 45 -4.21 -8.81 1.53
CA MET A 45 -5.49 -8.99 2.23
C MET A 45 -5.55 -8.13 3.50
N MET A 46 -4.48 -8.10 4.31
CA MET A 46 -4.38 -7.22 5.47
C MET A 46 -4.46 -5.74 5.08
N ALA A 47 -3.78 -5.34 3.99
CA ALA A 47 -3.83 -3.97 3.48
C ALA A 47 -5.24 -3.59 2.97
N SER A 48 -6.00 -4.54 2.44
CA SER A 48 -7.39 -4.36 2.05
C SER A 48 -8.31 -4.24 3.27
N ASN A 49 -8.17 -5.14 4.24
CA ASN A 49 -9.01 -5.17 5.43
C ASN A 49 -8.92 -3.89 6.28
N ALA A 50 -7.79 -3.18 6.23
CA ALA A 50 -7.59 -1.93 6.98
C ALA A 50 -8.60 -0.82 6.62
N TYR A 51 -9.29 -0.93 5.47
CA TYR A 51 -10.31 0.05 5.08
C TYR A 51 -11.61 -0.07 5.86
N LEU A 52 -11.97 -1.26 6.35
CA LEU A 52 -13.25 -1.56 7.03
C LEU A 52 -14.47 -1.03 6.25
N ASP A 53 -14.42 -1.06 4.93
CA ASP A 53 -15.45 -0.56 4.04
C ASP A 53 -16.39 -1.70 3.63
N PRO A 54 -17.70 -1.65 3.96
CA PRO A 54 -18.65 -2.70 3.60
C PRO A 54 -18.81 -2.94 2.10
N SER A 55 -18.40 -1.98 1.26
CA SER A 55 -18.42 -2.13 -0.21
C SER A 55 -17.22 -2.91 -0.75
N ARG A 56 -16.25 -3.24 0.11
CA ARG A 56 -15.04 -4.01 -0.23
C ARG A 56 -15.14 -5.42 0.32
N THR A 57 -14.45 -6.34 -0.31
CA THR A 57 -14.31 -7.71 0.22
C THR A 57 -13.50 -7.67 1.50
N TYR A 58 -14.06 -8.25 2.55
CA TYR A 58 -13.32 -8.58 3.76
C TYR A 58 -12.72 -9.98 3.62
N PHE A 59 -11.44 -10.11 3.91
CA PHE A 59 -10.73 -11.38 3.94
C PHE A 59 -10.65 -11.86 5.39
N PRO A 60 -11.29 -12.99 5.77
CA PRO A 60 -11.33 -13.47 7.15
C PRO A 60 -9.99 -14.14 7.56
N ILE A 61 -8.92 -13.34 7.57
CA ILE A 61 -7.55 -13.81 7.88
C ILE A 61 -7.39 -14.36 9.29
N GLU A 62 -8.39 -14.18 10.16
CA GLU A 62 -8.51 -14.84 11.46
C GLU A 62 -8.52 -16.36 11.31
N GLU A 63 -9.06 -16.89 10.21
CA GLU A 63 -9.03 -18.32 9.88
C GLU A 63 -7.62 -18.84 9.56
N LEU A 64 -6.71 -17.94 9.22
CA LEU A 64 -5.28 -18.21 9.00
C LEU A 64 -4.45 -18.00 10.29
N GLY A 65 -5.07 -17.99 11.45
CA GLY A 65 -4.39 -17.88 12.74
C GLY A 65 -3.97 -16.46 13.15
N TRP A 66 -4.51 -15.43 12.51
CA TRP A 66 -4.22 -14.04 12.86
C TRP A 66 -5.29 -13.44 13.75
N VAL A 67 -4.88 -12.57 14.68
CA VAL A 67 -5.78 -11.82 15.56
C VAL A 67 -5.50 -10.34 15.42
N ARG A 68 -6.56 -9.55 15.26
CA ARG A 68 -6.45 -8.09 15.31
C ARG A 68 -6.33 -7.63 16.74
N VAL A 69 -5.31 -6.82 17.04
CA VAL A 69 -5.03 -6.30 18.39
C VAL A 69 -4.90 -4.78 18.37
N ASP A 70 -5.06 -4.16 19.54
CA ASP A 70 -4.73 -2.74 19.76
C ASP A 70 -3.22 -2.54 20.03
N LEU A 71 -2.81 -1.30 20.31
CA LEU A 71 -1.41 -0.94 20.62
C LEU A 71 -0.86 -1.60 21.91
N ASP A 72 -1.75 -2.09 22.77
CA ASP A 72 -1.41 -2.77 24.02
C ASP A 72 -1.46 -4.31 23.88
N GLY A 73 -1.79 -4.82 22.68
CA GLY A 73 -1.87 -6.27 22.39
C GLY A 73 -3.22 -6.91 22.74
N ASN A 74 -4.24 -6.13 23.08
CA ASN A 74 -5.57 -6.66 23.37
C ASN A 74 -6.37 -6.86 22.08
N SER A 75 -7.12 -7.96 21.98
CA SER A 75 -7.97 -8.23 20.80
C SER A 75 -8.99 -7.11 20.57
N THR A 76 -9.18 -6.72 19.32
CA THR A 76 -10.14 -5.69 18.91
C THR A 76 -10.90 -6.07 17.65
N THR A 77 -12.15 -5.61 17.52
CA THR A 77 -13.00 -5.81 16.35
C THR A 77 -12.99 -4.65 15.37
N GLY A 78 -12.53 -3.46 15.80
CA GLY A 78 -12.34 -2.27 14.96
C GLY A 78 -10.88 -2.09 14.53
N ASN A 79 -10.55 -0.96 13.88
CA ASN A 79 -9.16 -0.62 13.63
C ASN A 79 -8.36 -0.59 14.94
N SER A 80 -7.13 -1.09 14.91
CA SER A 80 -6.21 -1.08 16.05
C SER A 80 -5.87 0.34 16.50
N TYR A 81 -5.89 1.26 15.55
CA TYR A 81 -5.75 2.68 15.79
C TYR A 81 -6.63 3.51 14.85
N SER A 82 -7.34 4.47 15.42
CA SER A 82 -8.06 5.53 14.70
C SER A 82 -8.02 6.80 15.55
N PRO A 83 -7.94 8.00 14.95
CA PRO A 83 -7.98 9.26 15.71
C PRO A 83 -9.26 9.35 16.53
N ARG A 84 -9.12 9.56 17.86
CA ARG A 84 -10.26 9.58 18.80
C ARG A 84 -11.09 10.86 18.77
N THR A 85 -10.56 11.93 18.18
CA THR A 85 -11.21 13.24 18.16
C THR A 85 -11.31 13.81 16.76
N TRP A 86 -12.37 14.61 16.52
CA TRP A 86 -12.54 15.36 15.28
C TRP A 86 -11.31 16.24 14.95
N ILE A 87 -10.72 16.88 15.95
CA ILE A 87 -9.49 17.67 15.77
C ILE A 87 -8.32 16.77 15.37
N GLY A 88 -8.19 15.60 15.98
CA GLY A 88 -7.17 14.61 15.61
C GLY A 88 -7.31 14.14 14.17
N SER A 89 -8.53 13.91 13.69
CA SER A 89 -8.79 13.51 12.31
C SER A 89 -8.48 14.60 11.27
N MET A 90 -8.63 15.88 11.63
CA MET A 90 -8.24 17.00 10.75
C MET A 90 -6.71 17.08 10.52
N PHE A 91 -5.91 16.71 11.53
CA PHE A 91 -4.45 16.81 11.46
C PHE A 91 -3.77 15.50 11.07
N SER A 92 -4.37 14.37 11.38
CA SER A 92 -3.82 13.05 11.05
C SER A 92 -4.95 12.07 10.79
N ASN A 93 -5.30 11.87 9.55
CA ASN A 93 -6.28 10.85 9.15
C ASN A 93 -5.66 9.43 9.16
N LEU A 94 -4.67 9.20 10.03
CA LEU A 94 -4.00 7.93 10.17
C LEU A 94 -4.92 6.89 10.80
N GLN A 95 -5.12 5.79 10.09
CA GLN A 95 -5.77 4.59 10.60
C GLN A 95 -4.92 3.37 10.23
N PHE A 96 -4.87 2.38 11.11
CA PHE A 96 -4.17 1.14 10.84
C PHE A 96 -4.68 -0.01 11.70
N ASP A 97 -4.42 -1.23 11.25
CA ASP A 97 -4.64 -2.47 11.98
C ASP A 97 -3.30 -3.08 12.39
N ILE A 98 -3.29 -3.75 13.53
CA ILE A 98 -2.20 -4.58 14.00
C ILE A 98 -2.70 -6.02 14.02
N TRP A 99 -2.04 -6.88 13.29
CA TRP A 99 -2.35 -8.31 13.22
C TRP A 99 -1.22 -9.09 13.85
N GLU A 100 -1.54 -9.88 14.87
CA GLU A 100 -0.61 -10.79 15.51
C GLU A 100 -0.93 -12.23 15.13
N HIS A 101 0.10 -13.01 14.77
CA HIS A 101 -0.08 -14.44 14.54
C HIS A 101 -0.10 -15.18 15.89
N LYS A 102 -1.07 -16.09 16.07
CA LYS A 102 -1.29 -16.82 17.35
C LYS A 102 -0.12 -17.72 17.71
N ASP A 103 0.46 -18.41 16.72
CA ASP A 103 1.44 -19.47 16.93
C ASP A 103 2.87 -19.03 16.60
N SER A 104 3.11 -17.75 16.37
CA SER A 104 4.45 -17.22 16.11
C SER A 104 4.58 -15.78 16.61
N ASN A 105 5.80 -15.27 16.62
CA ASN A 105 6.09 -13.88 17.00
C ASN A 105 5.84 -12.86 15.86
N LYS A 106 5.24 -13.27 14.74
CA LYS A 106 4.99 -12.38 13.61
C LYS A 106 3.88 -11.38 13.92
N THR A 107 4.14 -10.12 13.55
CA THR A 107 3.16 -9.04 13.62
C THR A 107 3.17 -8.25 12.32
N VAL A 108 1.99 -7.89 11.83
CA VAL A 108 1.83 -7.04 10.65
C VAL A 108 1.05 -5.78 11.04
N ILE A 109 1.64 -4.61 10.81
CA ILE A 109 0.93 -3.33 10.95
C ILE A 109 0.50 -2.87 9.55
N SER A 110 -0.80 -2.81 9.33
CA SER A 110 -1.41 -2.53 8.04
C SER A 110 -2.03 -1.14 8.02
N PHE A 111 -1.42 -0.22 7.28
CA PHE A 111 -1.90 1.16 7.17
C PHE A 111 -3.03 1.28 6.16
N LYS A 112 -4.11 1.93 6.58
CA LYS A 112 -5.20 2.33 5.71
C LYS A 112 -4.74 3.41 4.72
N GLY A 113 -5.15 3.28 3.46
CA GLY A 113 -5.06 4.34 2.47
C GLY A 113 -6.21 5.35 2.58
N THR A 114 -6.31 6.25 1.63
CA THR A 114 -7.40 7.22 1.55
C THR A 114 -8.64 6.59 0.92
N ASP A 115 -9.82 6.81 1.52
CA ASP A 115 -11.11 6.36 0.95
C ASP A 115 -11.61 7.26 -0.18
N GLU A 116 -10.94 8.37 -0.45
CA GLU A 116 -11.39 9.41 -1.35
C GLU A 116 -11.14 9.08 -2.83
N LYS A 117 -11.86 9.81 -3.69
CA LYS A 117 -11.73 9.65 -5.14
C LYS A 117 -10.31 9.89 -5.61
N ILE A 118 -9.89 9.15 -6.62
CA ILE A 118 -8.54 9.15 -7.20
C ILE A 118 -8.03 10.56 -7.53
N ASP A 119 -8.90 11.45 -8.04
CA ASP A 119 -8.53 12.83 -8.37
C ASP A 119 -8.05 13.61 -7.15
N TRP A 120 -8.65 13.37 -5.98
CA TRP A 120 -8.21 13.96 -4.72
C TRP A 120 -6.86 13.39 -4.26
N ILE A 121 -6.62 12.09 -4.43
CA ILE A 121 -5.34 11.45 -4.11
C ILE A 121 -4.23 12.09 -4.93
N VAL A 122 -4.42 12.22 -6.24
CA VAL A 122 -3.43 12.81 -7.15
C VAL A 122 -3.19 14.30 -6.81
N SER A 123 -4.25 15.06 -6.53
CA SER A 123 -4.13 16.47 -6.18
C SER A 123 -3.39 16.71 -4.86
N ASN A 124 -3.59 15.85 -3.86
CA ASN A 124 -2.96 15.98 -2.54
C ASN A 124 -1.57 15.33 -2.42
N LEU A 125 -1.14 14.56 -3.41
CA LEU A 125 0.23 14.00 -3.43
C LEU A 125 1.29 15.09 -3.31
N TRP A 126 1.05 16.28 -3.88
CA TRP A 126 2.00 17.39 -3.92
C TRP A 126 1.96 18.28 -2.67
N ILE A 127 0.80 18.45 -2.03
CA ILE A 127 0.55 19.50 -1.02
C ILE A 127 0.20 18.92 0.35
N GLY A 128 -0.18 17.64 0.44
CA GLY A 128 -0.67 17.01 1.66
C GLY A 128 0.33 17.07 2.83
N PRO A 129 -0.14 17.13 4.08
CA PRO A 129 0.73 17.24 5.27
C PRO A 129 1.58 15.97 5.46
N SER A 130 2.78 16.14 6.05
CA SER A 130 3.64 15.03 6.48
C SER A 130 3.22 14.41 7.81
N VAL A 131 2.16 14.95 8.45
CA VAL A 131 1.69 14.53 9.77
C VAL A 131 1.33 13.05 9.85
N PRO A 132 0.59 12.44 8.90
CA PRO A 132 0.30 11.01 8.95
C PRO A 132 1.56 10.15 8.97
N TYR A 133 2.59 10.53 8.23
CA TYR A 133 3.86 9.80 8.16
C TYR A 133 4.62 9.82 9.48
N LYS A 134 4.72 11.01 10.13
CA LYS A 134 5.34 11.14 11.45
C LYS A 134 4.56 10.38 12.53
N SER A 135 3.23 10.42 12.45
CA SER A 135 2.35 9.68 13.34
C SER A 135 2.51 8.17 13.16
N ALA A 136 2.54 7.67 11.92
CA ALA A 136 2.79 6.27 11.62
C ALA A 136 4.12 5.79 12.23
N LYS A 137 5.22 6.52 11.96
CA LYS A 137 6.53 6.24 12.57
C LYS A 137 6.47 6.15 14.09
N LYS A 138 5.79 7.11 14.75
CA LYS A 138 5.65 7.14 16.20
C LYS A 138 4.96 5.88 16.71
N HIS A 139 3.80 5.52 16.16
CA HIS A 139 3.03 4.39 16.66
C HIS A 139 3.68 3.04 16.37
N VAL A 140 4.33 2.87 15.20
CA VAL A 140 5.11 1.65 14.94
C VAL A 140 6.26 1.51 15.93
N LYS A 141 6.96 2.60 16.21
CA LYS A 141 8.04 2.60 17.21
C LYS A 141 7.50 2.27 18.61
N GLU A 142 6.40 2.90 19.02
CA GLU A 142 5.73 2.64 20.30
C GLU A 142 5.33 1.16 20.44
N TYR A 143 4.71 0.58 19.40
CA TYR A 143 4.35 -0.83 19.41
C TYR A 143 5.58 -1.75 19.56
N LYS A 144 6.66 -1.47 18.81
CA LYS A 144 7.92 -2.25 18.91
C LYS A 144 8.57 -2.14 20.27
N GLU A 145 8.50 -0.99 20.92
CA GLU A 145 9.05 -0.77 22.27
C GLU A 145 8.24 -1.53 23.34
N LYS A 146 6.91 -1.61 23.18
CA LYS A 146 6.02 -2.36 24.07
C LYS A 146 6.12 -3.88 23.86
N HIS A 147 6.41 -4.32 22.63
CA HIS A 147 6.43 -5.73 22.23
C HIS A 147 7.76 -6.09 21.56
N PRO A 148 8.89 -6.07 22.30
CA PRO A 148 10.24 -6.22 21.73
C PRO A 148 10.50 -7.60 21.11
N ASP A 149 9.76 -8.62 21.55
CA ASP A 149 9.90 -9.99 21.04
C ASP A 149 9.13 -10.22 19.72
N ARG A 150 8.33 -9.27 19.27
CA ARG A 150 7.58 -9.37 18.02
C ARG A 150 8.41 -8.98 16.81
N ASN A 151 8.35 -9.82 15.77
CA ASN A 151 8.87 -9.50 14.45
C ASN A 151 7.86 -8.70 13.66
N VAL A 152 8.06 -7.39 13.57
CA VAL A 152 7.12 -6.44 12.99
C VAL A 152 7.43 -6.21 11.52
N VAL A 153 6.42 -6.41 10.68
CA VAL A 153 6.37 -6.06 9.26
C VAL A 153 5.31 -4.99 9.05
N VAL A 154 5.51 -4.08 8.11
CA VAL A 154 4.50 -3.06 7.75
C VAL A 154 3.96 -3.29 6.35
N THR A 155 2.67 -3.02 6.16
CA THR A 155 2.02 -3.12 4.86
C THR A 155 1.00 -2.00 4.67
N GLY A 156 0.51 -1.85 3.45
CA GLY A 156 -0.56 -0.90 3.14
C GLY A 156 -0.79 -0.73 1.65
N HIS A 157 -1.94 -0.15 1.33
CA HIS A 157 -2.36 0.14 -0.04
C HIS A 157 -2.48 1.65 -0.26
N SER A 158 -2.17 2.13 -1.43
CA SER A 158 -2.28 3.56 -1.80
C SER A 158 -1.43 4.44 -0.86
N LEU A 159 -2.03 5.46 -0.21
CA LEU A 159 -1.35 6.26 0.82
C LEU A 159 -0.77 5.38 1.93
N GLY A 160 -1.50 4.34 2.37
CA GLY A 160 -1.03 3.36 3.35
C GLY A 160 0.25 2.65 2.92
N GLY A 161 0.41 2.39 1.62
CA GLY A 161 1.66 1.85 1.05
C GLY A 161 2.83 2.83 1.19
N GLY A 162 2.59 4.12 0.95
CA GLY A 162 3.60 5.17 1.18
C GLY A 162 4.00 5.30 2.66
N LEU A 163 3.03 5.16 3.58
CA LEU A 163 3.25 5.12 5.02
C LEU A 163 4.10 3.90 5.44
N ALA A 164 3.79 2.72 4.89
CA ALA A 164 4.55 1.50 5.13
C ALA A 164 6.00 1.63 4.68
N LEU A 165 6.24 2.08 3.44
CA LEU A 165 7.59 2.29 2.91
C LEU A 165 8.39 3.31 3.75
N SER A 166 7.76 4.43 4.13
CA SER A 166 8.42 5.44 4.96
C SER A 166 8.75 4.92 6.37
N SER A 167 7.83 4.16 6.98
CA SER A 167 8.06 3.52 8.28
C SER A 167 9.20 2.51 8.21
N SER A 168 9.27 1.72 7.13
CA SER A 168 10.37 0.79 6.87
C SER A 168 11.71 1.49 6.79
N LEU A 169 11.81 2.58 6.01
CA LEU A 169 13.05 3.35 5.86
C LEU A 169 13.54 3.94 7.20
N TRP A 170 12.62 4.45 8.01
CA TRP A 170 12.98 5.06 9.30
C TRP A 170 13.32 4.07 10.40
N LEU A 171 12.65 2.90 10.41
CA LEU A 171 12.69 1.95 11.53
C LEU A 171 13.41 0.64 11.18
N ARG A 172 13.88 0.47 9.95
CA ARG A 172 14.58 -0.72 9.45
C ARG A 172 13.76 -1.99 9.65
N ILE A 173 12.51 -1.97 9.18
CA ILE A 173 11.57 -3.10 9.25
C ILE A 173 11.07 -3.42 7.84
N ASP A 174 10.72 -4.68 7.60
CA ASP A 174 10.24 -5.14 6.30
C ASP A 174 8.92 -4.47 5.92
N ALA A 175 8.74 -4.19 4.63
CA ALA A 175 7.55 -3.54 4.09
C ALA A 175 7.09 -4.15 2.78
N TYR A 176 5.78 -4.39 2.68
CA TYR A 176 5.11 -4.82 1.46
C TYR A 176 4.02 -3.81 1.11
N ALA A 177 4.18 -3.11 -0.01
CA ALA A 177 3.32 -1.99 -0.40
C ALA A 177 2.57 -2.28 -1.70
N PHE A 178 1.25 -2.07 -1.69
CA PHE A 178 0.34 -2.40 -2.79
C PHE A 178 -0.23 -1.16 -3.44
N ASN A 179 -0.08 -1.01 -4.77
CA ASN A 179 -0.43 0.21 -5.50
C ASN A 179 -0.02 1.49 -4.76
N PRO A 180 1.21 1.59 -4.21
CA PRO A 180 1.54 2.62 -3.23
C PRO A 180 1.56 4.02 -3.82
N SER A 181 1.25 5.01 -2.96
CA SER A 181 1.59 6.40 -3.24
C SER A 181 3.10 6.53 -3.43
N PRO A 182 3.57 7.31 -4.42
CA PRO A 182 4.99 7.55 -4.62
C PRO A 182 5.62 8.44 -3.55
N ARG A 183 4.80 9.04 -2.68
CA ARG A 183 5.27 9.91 -1.62
C ARG A 183 5.87 9.08 -0.50
N VAL A 184 7.19 9.12 -0.40
CA VAL A 184 7.97 8.40 0.60
C VAL A 184 8.89 9.38 1.31
N PHE A 185 9.00 9.27 2.63
CA PHE A 185 9.86 10.07 3.48
C PHE A 185 10.90 9.18 4.15
N ASP A 186 12.16 9.32 3.77
CA ASP A 186 13.28 8.53 4.29
C ASP A 186 14.14 9.26 5.32
N GLY A 187 13.84 10.53 5.60
CA GLY A 187 14.60 11.32 6.55
C GLY A 187 16.04 11.59 6.14
N TRP A 188 16.39 11.53 4.85
CA TRP A 188 17.72 11.82 4.31
C TRP A 188 18.81 10.81 4.68
N LYS A 189 18.46 9.64 5.21
CA LYS A 189 19.40 8.58 5.54
C LYS A 189 19.25 7.40 4.60
N ASP A 190 20.36 6.86 4.15
CA ASP A 190 20.36 5.60 3.42
C ASP A 190 20.09 4.45 4.39
N HIS A 191 18.93 3.84 4.27
CA HIS A 191 18.50 2.71 5.08
C HIS A 191 18.19 1.49 4.20
N LYS A 192 18.71 1.45 2.96
CA LYS A 192 18.39 0.43 1.97
C LYS A 192 18.83 -0.98 2.39
N GLU A 193 19.88 -1.07 3.18
CA GLU A 193 20.61 -2.33 3.41
C GLU A 193 20.03 -3.23 4.52
N HIS A 194 19.00 -2.81 5.26
CA HIS A 194 18.65 -3.49 6.51
C HIS A 194 17.20 -3.98 6.61
N ALA A 195 16.41 -3.91 5.55
CA ALA A 195 15.05 -4.39 5.53
C ALA A 195 14.59 -4.74 4.13
N GLU A 196 13.77 -5.77 4.02
CA GLU A 196 13.14 -6.14 2.75
C GLU A 196 12.02 -5.14 2.43
N ARG A 197 12.02 -4.59 1.22
CA ARG A 197 10.96 -3.71 0.72
C ARG A 197 10.50 -4.20 -0.63
N LYS A 198 9.22 -4.52 -0.76
CA LYS A 198 8.61 -4.92 -2.03
C LYS A 198 7.44 -4.02 -2.36
N VAL A 199 7.37 -3.61 -3.62
CA VAL A 199 6.25 -2.86 -4.19
C VAL A 199 5.57 -3.74 -5.22
N ILE A 200 4.28 -3.98 -5.04
CA ILE A 200 3.45 -4.73 -5.97
C ILE A 200 2.33 -3.81 -6.45
N TYR A 201 2.21 -3.62 -7.76
CA TYR A 201 1.17 -2.77 -8.31
C TYR A 201 0.51 -3.38 -9.55
N GLN A 202 -0.74 -3.02 -9.74
CA GLN A 202 -1.48 -3.38 -10.95
C GLN A 202 -0.99 -2.55 -12.13
N GLU A 203 -0.73 -3.20 -13.25
CA GLU A 203 -0.41 -2.53 -14.51
C GLU A 203 -1.51 -1.52 -14.88
N LYS A 204 -1.11 -0.35 -15.39
CA LYS A 204 -2.02 0.73 -15.83
C LYS A 204 -2.90 1.32 -14.72
N GLU A 205 -2.68 0.99 -13.43
CA GLU A 205 -3.40 1.68 -12.36
C GLU A 205 -2.97 3.17 -12.29
N VAL A 206 -3.83 4.00 -11.72
CA VAL A 206 -3.72 5.47 -11.83
C VAL A 206 -2.43 6.06 -11.29
N LEU A 207 -1.83 5.48 -10.24
CA LEU A 207 -0.59 5.99 -9.64
C LEU A 207 0.67 5.47 -10.35
N SER A 208 0.55 4.52 -11.28
CA SER A 208 1.70 3.94 -11.99
C SER A 208 2.52 5.01 -12.71
N LYS A 209 1.83 5.92 -13.43
CA LYS A 209 2.47 7.05 -14.11
C LYS A 209 3.09 8.03 -13.12
N VAL A 210 2.40 8.33 -12.02
CA VAL A 210 2.88 9.28 -11.02
C VAL A 210 4.15 8.76 -10.35
N ARG A 211 4.23 7.45 -10.03
CA ARG A 211 5.45 6.82 -9.49
C ARG A 211 6.64 6.94 -10.43
N SER A 212 6.43 6.75 -11.73
CA SER A 212 7.51 6.83 -12.73
C SER A 212 8.17 8.20 -12.82
N PHE A 213 7.43 9.27 -12.48
CA PHE A 213 7.94 10.65 -12.48
C PHE A 213 8.41 11.15 -11.12
N TRP A 214 8.30 10.34 -10.04
CA TRP A 214 8.63 10.77 -8.69
C TRP A 214 10.08 10.41 -8.34
N PRO A 215 11.03 11.38 -8.35
CA PRO A 215 12.45 11.08 -8.21
C PRO A 215 12.77 10.37 -6.89
N LYS A 216 12.14 10.81 -5.78
CA LYS A 216 12.38 10.22 -4.45
C LYS A 216 11.95 8.77 -4.36
N PHE A 217 10.84 8.40 -5.01
CA PHE A 217 10.40 7.01 -5.07
C PHE A 217 11.41 6.12 -5.81
N LYS A 218 11.92 6.60 -6.93
CA LYS A 218 12.96 5.90 -7.70
C LYS A 218 14.27 5.76 -6.93
N GLU A 219 14.64 6.78 -6.16
CA GLU A 219 15.86 6.76 -5.34
C GLU A 219 15.81 5.72 -4.22
N VAL A 220 14.66 5.57 -3.55
CA VAL A 220 14.52 4.67 -2.39
C VAL A 220 14.10 3.25 -2.74
N MET A 221 13.59 3.02 -3.96
CA MET A 221 13.14 1.70 -4.41
C MET A 221 14.02 1.19 -5.53
N ASN A 222 14.73 0.08 -5.26
CA ASN A 222 15.46 -0.65 -6.30
C ASN A 222 14.46 -1.31 -7.24
N GLU A 223 14.73 -1.29 -8.54
CA GLU A 223 13.85 -1.86 -9.59
C GLU A 223 13.58 -3.35 -9.38
N GLU A 224 14.55 -4.12 -8.91
CA GLU A 224 14.42 -5.54 -8.55
C GLU A 224 13.38 -5.82 -7.46
N ASN A 225 12.95 -4.79 -6.73
CA ASN A 225 11.96 -4.87 -5.66
C ASN A 225 10.58 -4.36 -6.10
N ILE A 226 10.40 -4.06 -7.38
CA ILE A 226 9.16 -3.54 -7.94
C ILE A 226 8.55 -4.58 -8.88
N TYR A 227 7.35 -5.05 -8.55
CA TYR A 227 6.60 -6.03 -9.32
C TYR A 227 5.32 -5.45 -9.87
N GLN A 228 4.98 -5.85 -11.11
CA GLN A 228 3.69 -5.57 -11.73
C GLN A 228 2.83 -6.82 -11.74
N THR A 229 1.52 -6.61 -11.70
CA THR A 229 0.50 -7.61 -11.96
C THR A 229 -0.38 -7.15 -13.11
N ASN A 230 -1.00 -8.06 -13.82
CA ASN A 230 -1.91 -7.79 -14.95
C ASN A 230 -3.27 -8.45 -14.74
N PHE A 231 -3.81 -8.40 -13.53
CA PHE A 231 -5.10 -8.95 -13.22
C PHE A 231 -6.21 -8.31 -14.05
N GLU A 232 -7.17 -9.12 -14.50
CA GLU A 232 -8.34 -8.62 -15.21
C GLU A 232 -9.46 -8.30 -14.21
N TYR A 233 -9.98 -7.08 -14.32
CA TYR A 233 -11.06 -6.57 -13.47
C TYR A 233 -12.25 -6.19 -14.35
N ASN A 234 -13.32 -6.94 -14.32
CA ASN A 234 -14.52 -6.72 -15.14
C ASN A 234 -15.16 -5.32 -14.94
N GLY A 235 -14.60 -4.29 -15.60
CA GLY A 235 -15.10 -2.93 -15.58
C GLY A 235 -14.86 -2.15 -14.28
N VAL A 236 -13.97 -2.62 -13.41
CA VAL A 236 -13.70 -2.01 -12.11
C VAL A 236 -12.32 -1.36 -12.06
N SER A 237 -12.15 -0.38 -11.17
CA SER A 237 -10.88 0.32 -11.00
C SER A 237 -9.75 -0.61 -10.58
N SER A 238 -8.65 -0.59 -11.34
CA SER A 238 -7.41 -1.32 -11.01
C SER A 238 -6.70 -0.80 -9.75
N HIS A 239 -7.18 0.29 -9.16
CA HIS A 239 -6.61 0.84 -7.92
C HIS A 239 -7.29 0.33 -6.65
N ARG A 240 -8.27 -0.57 -6.71
CA ARG A 240 -8.91 -1.13 -5.52
C ARG A 240 -8.02 -2.15 -4.81
N ALA A 241 -7.91 -2.00 -3.48
CA ALA A 241 -7.08 -2.86 -2.63
C ALA A 241 -7.57 -4.32 -2.63
N ASP A 242 -8.88 -4.51 -2.49
CA ASP A 242 -9.50 -5.84 -2.42
C ASP A 242 -9.34 -6.63 -3.74
N TYR A 243 -9.36 -5.96 -4.88
CA TYR A 243 -9.16 -6.61 -6.17
C TYR A 243 -7.72 -7.08 -6.37
N LEU A 244 -6.74 -6.24 -6.02
CA LEU A 244 -5.34 -6.66 -6.06
C LEU A 244 -5.08 -7.82 -5.08
N ALA A 245 -5.66 -7.75 -3.87
CA ALA A 245 -5.55 -8.81 -2.87
C ALA A 245 -6.17 -10.13 -3.35
N GLU A 246 -7.38 -10.08 -3.93
CA GLU A 246 -8.02 -11.27 -4.49
C GLU A 246 -7.23 -11.85 -5.66
N GLY A 247 -6.71 -11.01 -6.56
CA GLY A 247 -5.87 -11.46 -7.66
C GLY A 247 -4.66 -12.25 -7.18
N LEU A 248 -3.94 -11.73 -6.18
CA LEU A 248 -2.82 -12.42 -5.55
C LEU A 248 -3.25 -13.72 -4.87
N LEU A 249 -4.37 -13.71 -4.14
CA LEU A 249 -4.92 -14.90 -3.50
C LEU A 249 -5.29 -15.98 -4.53
N ARG A 250 -5.97 -15.62 -5.63
CA ARG A 250 -6.35 -16.56 -6.72
C ARG A 250 -5.13 -17.14 -7.43
N CYS A 251 -4.02 -16.40 -7.47
CA CYS A 251 -2.75 -16.87 -8.02
C CYS A 251 -1.95 -17.76 -7.05
N SER A 252 -2.29 -17.80 -5.78
CA SER A 252 -1.54 -18.51 -4.72
C SER A 252 -1.74 -20.03 -4.75
N THR A 253 -1.60 -20.64 -5.93
CA THR A 253 -1.90 -22.07 -6.17
C THR A 253 -0.88 -23.02 -5.55
N ASN A 254 0.33 -22.55 -5.25
CA ASN A 254 1.42 -23.33 -4.67
C ASN A 254 1.37 -23.38 -3.13
N ASN A 255 0.49 -22.61 -2.51
CA ASN A 255 0.24 -22.64 -1.07
C ASN A 255 -1.14 -23.28 -0.81
N ASN A 256 -1.15 -24.49 -0.27
CA ASN A 256 -2.39 -25.24 -0.04
C ASN A 256 -3.35 -24.53 0.91
N GLU A 257 -2.84 -23.91 1.98
CA GLU A 257 -3.63 -23.16 2.95
C GLU A 257 -4.34 -21.97 2.29
N LEU A 258 -3.61 -21.15 1.52
CA LEU A 258 -4.20 -20.02 0.79
C LEU A 258 -5.15 -20.48 -0.32
N LYS A 259 -4.88 -21.61 -0.94
CA LYS A 259 -5.77 -22.22 -1.95
C LYS A 259 -7.11 -22.64 -1.33
N GLU A 260 -7.10 -23.29 -0.19
CA GLU A 260 -8.31 -23.67 0.56
C GLU A 260 -9.04 -22.43 1.05
N PHE A 261 -8.30 -21.46 1.60
CA PHE A 261 -8.85 -20.18 2.05
C PHE A 261 -9.53 -19.42 0.91
N ALA A 262 -8.93 -19.40 -0.30
CA ALA A 262 -9.51 -18.75 -1.47
C ALA A 262 -10.91 -19.27 -1.83
N ASN A 263 -11.22 -20.54 -1.54
CA ASN A 263 -12.54 -21.13 -1.81
C ASN A 263 -13.62 -20.61 -0.83
N LYS A 264 -13.23 -20.09 0.32
CA LYS A 264 -14.13 -19.56 1.36
C LYS A 264 -14.43 -18.06 1.15
N VAL A 265 -13.54 -17.34 0.48
CA VAL A 265 -13.74 -15.93 0.20
C VAL A 265 -14.76 -15.77 -0.92
N THR A 266 -15.80 -14.97 -0.68
CA THR A 266 -16.78 -14.63 -1.74
C THR A 266 -16.06 -13.98 -2.92
N PRO A 267 -16.12 -14.57 -4.12
CA PRO A 267 -15.33 -14.07 -5.23
C PRO A 267 -15.78 -12.69 -5.66
N ILE A 268 -14.86 -11.77 -5.68
CA ILE A 268 -14.94 -10.59 -6.52
C ILE A 268 -14.62 -11.06 -7.94
N LYS A 269 -15.01 -10.33 -8.95
CA LYS A 269 -14.82 -10.71 -10.35
C LYS A 269 -13.40 -10.43 -10.82
N VAL A 270 -12.43 -11.13 -10.23
CA VAL A 270 -11.00 -11.01 -10.55
C VAL A 270 -10.47 -12.37 -10.97
N SER A 271 -9.74 -12.42 -12.07
CA SER A 271 -9.02 -13.62 -12.53
C SER A 271 -7.52 -13.46 -12.30
N CYS A 272 -6.85 -14.60 -12.05
CA CYS A 272 -5.40 -14.63 -12.04
C CYS A 272 -4.89 -14.53 -13.49
N GLY A 273 -4.31 -13.37 -13.85
CA GLY A 273 -3.68 -13.14 -15.15
C GLY A 273 -2.16 -13.36 -15.16
N LEU A 274 -1.55 -13.78 -14.04
CA LEU A 274 -0.11 -14.02 -13.97
C LEU A 274 0.27 -15.33 -14.68
N GLN A 275 1.38 -15.31 -15.41
CA GLN A 275 1.97 -16.46 -16.09
C GLN A 275 2.90 -17.24 -15.18
#